data_af2e5b3db5f32cf08de6c2ad7a54ab5a
#
_entry.id   af2e5b3db5f32cf08de6c2ad7a54ab5a
#
_cell.length_a   1.000
_cell.length_b   1.000
_cell.length_c   1.000
_cell.angle_alpha   90.00
_cell.angle_beta   90.00
_cell.angle_gamma   90.00
#
_symmetry.space_group_name_H-M   'P 1'
#
loop_
_entity.id
_entity.type
_entity.pdbx_description
1 polymer ?
#
loop_
_entity_poly.entity_id
_entity_poly.type
_entity_poly.pdbx_seq_one_letter_code
_entity_poly.pdbx_strand_id
1 'polypeptide(L)'
;MIIGIYGLGRFGTFWATALSKIADVQAYSRNSKVPDGVRAVSEDELCKSDILFLCNSISSMDEVCKRISPKLKKGTVVADTCSVKVYPIRMMMENLPDYVQIVGTHPMFGPDSGRNGLTGLPVAVCPGRIERDQLENVLSLFSKMKLRIEQLTAEEHDHEAAYSQGITHFIGRTLDLLKLKPSRISTTGYEDLLDIMQQTCNDQWQLFVDLQKFNPYTEEMRKKLHSSIEEMLLKLDSIDSIGEN
;
A
#
# COMPACT_ATOMS: atom_id res chain seq x y z
N MET A 1 -0.80 -16.93 -18.89
CA MET A 1 -0.13 -15.85 -18.11
C MET A 1 -0.03 -16.32 -16.68
N ILE A 2 1.18 -16.43 -16.18
CA ILE A 2 1.49 -16.88 -14.81
C ILE A 2 1.79 -15.66 -13.96
N ILE A 3 1.08 -15.52 -12.84
CA ILE A 3 1.28 -14.43 -11.88
C ILE A 3 2.09 -14.93 -10.69
N GLY A 4 3.19 -14.25 -10.40
CA GLY A 4 4.03 -14.52 -9.24
C GLY A 4 3.71 -13.57 -8.08
N ILE A 5 3.67 -14.11 -6.87
CA ILE A 5 3.54 -13.31 -5.63
C ILE A 5 4.78 -13.52 -4.78
N TYR A 6 5.55 -12.46 -4.62
CA TYR A 6 6.72 -12.44 -3.77
C TYR A 6 6.37 -11.91 -2.38
N GLY A 7 6.40 -12.79 -1.39
CA GLY A 7 6.04 -12.46 -0.02
C GLY A 7 4.57 -12.72 0.32
N LEU A 8 4.34 -13.58 1.31
CA LEU A 8 3.02 -13.98 1.79
C LEU A 8 2.79 -13.48 3.23
N GLY A 9 2.98 -12.16 3.42
CA GLY A 9 2.48 -11.47 4.59
C GLY A 9 0.95 -11.37 4.55
N ARG A 10 0.37 -10.59 5.46
CA ARG A 10 -1.09 -10.41 5.54
C ARG A 10 -1.69 -9.98 4.19
N PHE A 11 -1.12 -8.96 3.54
CA PHE A 11 -1.57 -8.50 2.23
C PHE A 11 -1.26 -9.49 1.11
N GLY A 12 -0.02 -10.00 1.02
CA GLY A 12 0.38 -10.90 -0.06
C GLY A 12 -0.44 -12.21 -0.10
N THR A 13 -0.80 -12.76 1.05
CA THR A 13 -1.71 -13.91 1.14
C THR A 13 -3.11 -13.57 0.60
N PHE A 14 -3.65 -12.43 1.01
CA PHE A 14 -4.93 -11.94 0.52
C PHE A 14 -4.90 -11.69 -1.00
N TRP A 15 -3.84 -11.04 -1.50
CA TRP A 15 -3.67 -10.73 -2.92
C TRP A 15 -3.53 -11.99 -3.78
N ALA A 16 -2.69 -12.95 -3.33
CA ALA A 16 -2.55 -14.24 -3.99
C ALA A 16 -3.89 -15.00 -4.10
N THR A 17 -4.66 -15.03 -2.99
CA THR A 17 -5.98 -15.66 -2.96
C THR A 17 -6.99 -14.94 -3.87
N ALA A 18 -6.95 -13.62 -3.95
CA ALA A 18 -7.83 -12.87 -4.84
C ALA A 18 -7.52 -13.13 -6.32
N LEU A 19 -6.24 -13.13 -6.68
CA LEU A 19 -5.76 -13.36 -8.05
C LEU A 19 -5.96 -14.81 -8.51
N SER A 20 -5.84 -15.81 -7.62
CA SER A 20 -6.02 -17.22 -7.97
C SER A 20 -7.42 -17.58 -8.46
N LYS A 21 -8.41 -16.70 -8.22
CA LYS A 21 -9.78 -16.86 -8.76
C LYS A 21 -9.89 -16.56 -10.26
N ILE A 22 -8.90 -15.89 -10.85
CA ILE A 22 -8.98 -15.38 -12.22
C ILE A 22 -7.75 -15.69 -13.08
N ALA A 23 -6.67 -16.22 -12.47
CA ALA A 23 -5.41 -16.51 -13.15
C ALA A 23 -4.65 -17.66 -12.46
N ASP A 24 -3.63 -18.19 -13.15
CA ASP A 24 -2.67 -19.12 -12.57
C ASP A 24 -1.69 -18.36 -11.69
N VAL A 25 -1.74 -18.61 -10.39
CA VAL A 25 -0.92 -17.91 -9.40
C VAL A 25 0.08 -18.85 -8.76
N GLN A 26 1.31 -18.40 -8.69
CA GLN A 26 2.38 -19.03 -7.92
C GLN A 26 2.95 -18.06 -6.89
N ALA A 27 3.45 -18.58 -5.79
CA ALA A 27 3.96 -17.74 -4.71
C ALA A 27 5.22 -18.31 -4.07
N TYR A 28 6.04 -17.40 -3.58
CA TYR A 28 7.21 -17.69 -2.76
C TYR A 28 7.17 -16.89 -1.45
N SER A 29 7.43 -17.57 -0.36
CA SER A 29 7.65 -16.97 0.95
C SER A 29 8.63 -17.80 1.75
N ARG A 30 9.50 -17.13 2.50
CA ARG A 30 10.47 -17.80 3.38
C ARG A 30 9.80 -18.47 4.59
N ASN A 31 8.74 -17.87 5.10
CA ASN A 31 8.20 -18.20 6.43
C ASN A 31 6.69 -18.47 6.45
N SER A 32 5.97 -18.26 5.35
CA SER A 32 4.52 -18.36 5.32
C SER A 32 4.06 -19.53 4.46
N LYS A 33 2.99 -20.20 4.89
CA LYS A 33 2.33 -21.23 4.11
C LYS A 33 1.61 -20.58 2.91
N VAL A 34 1.70 -21.22 1.76
CA VAL A 34 1.00 -20.81 0.54
C VAL A 34 -0.49 -21.12 0.68
N PRO A 35 -1.40 -20.18 0.35
CA PRO A 35 -2.84 -20.42 0.44
C PRO A 35 -3.35 -21.43 -0.60
N ASP A 36 -4.51 -22.01 -0.35
CA ASP A 36 -5.14 -22.94 -1.27
C ASP A 36 -5.43 -22.27 -2.63
N GLY A 37 -5.26 -23.02 -3.72
CA GLY A 37 -5.42 -22.52 -5.08
C GLY A 37 -4.21 -21.74 -5.63
N VAL A 38 -3.13 -21.60 -4.84
CA VAL A 38 -1.88 -20.97 -5.24
C VAL A 38 -0.75 -21.99 -5.22
N ARG A 39 0.07 -22.02 -6.25
CA ARG A 39 1.18 -22.97 -6.36
C ARG A 39 2.41 -22.48 -5.59
N ALA A 40 2.91 -23.27 -4.66
CA ALA A 40 4.17 -23.00 -3.97
C ALA A 40 5.36 -23.30 -4.90
N VAL A 41 6.31 -22.35 -5.02
CA VAL A 41 7.48 -22.49 -5.89
C VAL A 41 8.74 -21.96 -5.20
N SER A 42 9.91 -22.29 -5.77
CA SER A 42 11.18 -21.66 -5.39
C SER A 42 11.22 -20.20 -5.84
N GLU A 43 12.11 -19.39 -5.24
CA GLU A 43 12.33 -18.00 -5.67
C GLU A 43 12.77 -17.92 -7.14
N ASP A 44 13.61 -18.86 -7.59
CA ASP A 44 14.11 -18.92 -8.97
C ASP A 44 12.99 -19.25 -9.98
N GLU A 45 12.05 -20.09 -9.61
CA GLU A 45 10.87 -20.39 -10.43
C GLU A 45 9.89 -19.19 -10.43
N LEU A 46 9.69 -18.56 -9.29
CA LEU A 46 8.84 -17.38 -9.17
C LEU A 46 9.29 -16.24 -10.10
N CYS A 47 10.60 -16.01 -10.19
CA CYS A 47 11.20 -14.98 -11.04
C CYS A 47 10.98 -15.21 -12.56
N LYS A 48 10.43 -16.37 -12.96
CA LYS A 48 10.03 -16.70 -14.33
C LYS A 48 8.57 -16.38 -14.64
N SER A 49 7.84 -15.79 -13.70
CA SER A 49 6.44 -15.34 -13.89
C SER A 49 6.33 -14.30 -15.01
N ASP A 50 5.17 -14.20 -15.62
CA ASP A 50 4.89 -13.15 -16.61
C ASP A 50 4.67 -11.79 -15.93
N ILE A 51 3.92 -11.79 -14.81
CA ILE A 51 3.79 -10.64 -13.91
C ILE A 51 4.22 -11.10 -12.52
N LEU A 52 5.13 -10.34 -11.88
CA LEU A 52 5.62 -10.59 -10.53
C LEU A 52 5.23 -9.44 -9.60
N PHE A 53 4.32 -9.70 -8.68
CA PHE A 53 3.95 -8.75 -7.63
C PHE A 53 4.88 -8.87 -6.42
N LEU A 54 5.50 -7.77 -6.03
CA LEU A 54 6.33 -7.66 -4.82
C LEU A 54 5.44 -7.19 -3.66
N CYS A 55 5.11 -8.13 -2.77
CA CYS A 55 4.27 -7.91 -1.58
C CYS A 55 5.10 -7.91 -0.29
N ASN A 56 6.33 -7.43 -0.36
CA ASN A 56 7.23 -7.26 0.76
C ASN A 56 7.10 -5.86 1.40
N SER A 57 7.75 -5.63 2.54
CA SER A 57 7.79 -4.31 3.17
C SER A 57 8.48 -3.28 2.26
N ILE A 58 8.06 -2.02 2.35
CA ILE A 58 8.63 -0.91 1.59
C ILE A 58 10.14 -0.82 1.85
N SER A 59 10.54 -0.91 3.12
CA SER A 59 11.94 -0.86 3.55
C SER A 59 12.82 -1.97 2.99
N SER A 60 12.23 -3.10 2.55
CA SER A 60 12.99 -4.22 1.97
C SER A 60 13.05 -4.21 0.44
N MET A 61 12.48 -3.21 -0.24
CA MET A 61 12.42 -3.15 -1.71
C MET A 61 13.79 -3.19 -2.35
N ASP A 62 14.76 -2.41 -1.86
CA ASP A 62 16.13 -2.38 -2.38
C ASP A 62 16.80 -3.77 -2.33
N GLU A 63 16.76 -4.41 -1.15
CA GLU A 63 17.32 -5.75 -0.96
C GLU A 63 16.65 -6.81 -1.85
N VAL A 64 15.32 -6.78 -1.92
CA VAL A 64 14.56 -7.75 -2.74
C VAL A 64 14.87 -7.56 -4.21
N CYS A 65 14.84 -6.31 -4.73
CA CYS A 65 15.17 -6.03 -6.12
C CYS A 65 16.57 -6.51 -6.50
N LYS A 66 17.59 -6.22 -5.68
CA LYS A 66 18.97 -6.71 -5.89
C LYS A 66 19.04 -8.24 -5.95
N ARG A 67 18.33 -8.92 -5.05
CA ARG A 67 18.35 -10.38 -4.94
C ARG A 67 17.67 -11.09 -6.12
N ILE A 68 16.54 -10.57 -6.60
CA ILE A 68 15.80 -11.19 -7.72
C ILE A 68 16.33 -10.77 -9.09
N SER A 69 17.02 -9.64 -9.19
CA SER A 69 17.53 -9.05 -10.43
C SER A 69 18.20 -10.08 -11.38
N PRO A 70 19.18 -10.90 -10.94
CA PRO A 70 19.86 -11.86 -11.82
C PRO A 70 19.00 -13.07 -12.24
N LYS A 71 17.80 -13.22 -11.66
CA LYS A 71 16.92 -14.38 -11.86
C LYS A 71 15.74 -14.07 -12.79
N LEU A 72 15.46 -12.79 -13.04
CA LEU A 72 14.31 -12.37 -13.84
C LEU A 72 14.49 -12.68 -15.31
N LYS A 73 13.44 -13.21 -15.94
CA LYS A 73 13.44 -13.42 -17.38
C LYS A 73 13.15 -12.14 -18.14
N LYS A 74 13.60 -12.05 -19.42
CA LYS A 74 13.29 -10.94 -20.30
C LYS A 74 11.76 -10.80 -20.49
N GLY A 75 11.25 -9.57 -20.38
CA GLY A 75 9.85 -9.25 -20.57
C GLY A 75 8.95 -9.49 -19.34
N THR A 76 9.51 -9.96 -18.20
CA THR A 76 8.75 -10.01 -16.94
C THR A 76 8.29 -8.59 -16.57
N VAL A 77 7.01 -8.45 -16.21
CA VAL A 77 6.48 -7.24 -15.58
C VAL A 77 6.66 -7.39 -14.07
N VAL A 78 7.43 -6.52 -13.46
CA VAL A 78 7.56 -6.43 -12.01
C VAL A 78 6.69 -5.30 -11.50
N ALA A 79 5.75 -5.62 -10.61
CA ALA A 79 4.82 -4.70 -9.97
C ALA A 79 5.03 -4.72 -8.45
N ASP A 80 5.12 -3.58 -7.81
CA ASP A 80 5.05 -3.52 -6.34
C ASP A 80 3.59 -3.35 -5.87
N THR A 81 3.34 -3.55 -4.58
CA THR A 81 2.03 -3.30 -3.96
C THR A 81 2.14 -2.39 -2.74
N CYS A 82 3.20 -1.60 -2.69
CA CYS A 82 3.49 -0.73 -1.55
C CYS A 82 2.50 0.43 -1.44
N SER A 83 2.36 0.97 -0.23
CA SER A 83 1.53 2.14 0.07
C SER A 83 2.17 3.48 -0.35
N VAL A 84 3.39 3.46 -0.88
CA VAL A 84 4.10 4.59 -1.48
C VAL A 84 4.60 4.20 -2.85
N LYS A 85 4.84 5.16 -3.77
CA LYS A 85 5.22 4.85 -5.16
C LYS A 85 6.59 5.37 -5.56
N VAL A 86 6.97 6.56 -5.15
CA VAL A 86 8.26 7.17 -5.53
C VAL A 86 9.43 6.25 -5.15
N TYR A 87 9.50 5.80 -3.92
CA TYR A 87 10.60 4.97 -3.45
C TYR A 87 10.64 3.57 -4.09
N PRO A 88 9.57 2.76 -4.11
CA PRO A 88 9.59 1.42 -4.72
C PRO A 88 9.91 1.46 -6.21
N ILE A 89 9.30 2.38 -6.97
CA ILE A 89 9.58 2.51 -8.41
C ILE A 89 11.05 2.84 -8.62
N ARG A 90 11.61 3.78 -7.85
CA ARG A 90 13.04 4.09 -7.92
C ARG A 90 13.91 2.87 -7.63
N MET A 91 13.62 2.10 -6.57
CA MET A 91 14.39 0.89 -6.25
C MET A 91 14.31 -0.17 -7.35
N MET A 92 13.14 -0.35 -7.96
CA MET A 92 12.99 -1.24 -9.12
C MET A 92 13.77 -0.72 -10.34
N MET A 93 13.71 0.57 -10.64
CA MET A 93 14.42 1.18 -11.78
C MET A 93 15.94 1.10 -11.63
N GLU A 94 16.48 1.29 -10.42
CA GLU A 94 17.90 1.28 -10.14
C GLU A 94 18.51 -0.14 -10.11
N ASN A 95 17.73 -1.15 -9.68
CA ASN A 95 18.26 -2.48 -9.39
C ASN A 95 17.83 -3.58 -10.38
N LEU A 96 16.75 -3.37 -11.15
CA LEU A 96 16.28 -4.39 -12.08
C LEU A 96 16.82 -4.14 -13.51
N PRO A 97 17.11 -5.22 -14.27
CA PRO A 97 17.65 -5.11 -15.61
C PRO A 97 16.74 -4.31 -16.57
N ASP A 98 17.32 -3.66 -17.56
CA ASP A 98 16.59 -2.83 -18.54
C ASP A 98 15.55 -3.59 -19.36
N TYR A 99 15.71 -4.91 -19.51
CA TYR A 99 14.77 -5.77 -20.20
C TYR A 99 13.52 -6.17 -19.38
N VAL A 100 13.45 -5.74 -18.13
CA VAL A 100 12.31 -5.95 -17.22
C VAL A 100 11.36 -4.76 -17.30
N GLN A 101 10.07 -5.03 -17.38
CA GLN A 101 9.02 -4.02 -17.34
C GLN A 101 8.69 -3.66 -15.89
N ILE A 102 8.46 -2.39 -15.59
CA ILE A 102 8.25 -1.90 -14.23
C ILE A 102 6.98 -1.07 -14.15
N VAL A 103 6.10 -1.42 -13.21
CA VAL A 103 4.89 -0.66 -12.89
C VAL A 103 4.70 -0.59 -11.38
N GLY A 104 4.48 0.61 -10.86
CA GLY A 104 4.03 0.79 -9.49
C GLY A 104 2.55 0.49 -9.37
N THR A 105 2.13 -0.28 -8.38
CA THR A 105 0.71 -0.45 -8.07
C THR A 105 0.45 -0.25 -6.58
N HIS A 106 -0.73 0.25 -6.24
CA HIS A 106 -1.19 0.32 -4.86
C HIS A 106 -2.67 -0.02 -4.79
N PRO A 107 -3.03 -1.26 -4.45
CA PRO A 107 -4.39 -1.58 -4.04
C PRO A 107 -4.74 -0.78 -2.78
N MET A 108 -5.66 0.20 -2.92
CA MET A 108 -6.06 1.10 -1.82
C MET A 108 -7.00 0.41 -0.82
N PHE A 109 -6.78 -0.87 -0.62
CA PHE A 109 -7.55 -1.74 0.27
C PHE A 109 -6.64 -2.84 0.82
N GLY A 110 -7.05 -3.37 1.96
CA GLY A 110 -6.39 -4.51 2.60
C GLY A 110 -7.36 -5.66 2.87
N PRO A 111 -6.94 -6.69 3.61
CA PRO A 111 -7.78 -7.82 3.96
C PRO A 111 -9.07 -7.44 4.68
N ASP A 112 -9.05 -6.36 5.49
CA ASP A 112 -10.21 -5.91 6.25
C ASP A 112 -11.25 -5.22 5.35
N SER A 113 -10.83 -4.25 4.54
CA SER A 113 -11.71 -3.52 3.63
C SER A 113 -12.12 -4.33 2.40
N GLY A 114 -11.28 -5.29 1.96
CA GLY A 114 -11.57 -6.19 0.85
C GLY A 114 -12.35 -7.46 1.20
N ARG A 115 -12.67 -7.70 2.48
CA ARG A 115 -13.34 -8.94 2.95
C ARG A 115 -14.70 -9.20 2.30
N ASN A 116 -15.42 -8.16 1.93
CA ASN A 116 -16.76 -8.24 1.32
C ASN A 116 -16.72 -8.24 -0.22
N GLY A 117 -15.54 -8.37 -0.83
CA GLY A 117 -15.32 -8.34 -2.27
C GLY A 117 -14.51 -7.13 -2.72
N LEU A 118 -14.05 -7.16 -3.98
CA LEU A 118 -13.14 -6.15 -4.52
C LEU A 118 -13.80 -5.18 -5.50
N THR A 119 -15.05 -5.45 -5.89
CA THR A 119 -15.74 -4.67 -6.92
C THR A 119 -15.82 -3.18 -6.55
N GLY A 120 -15.28 -2.33 -7.41
CA GLY A 120 -15.28 -0.88 -7.24
C GLY A 120 -14.20 -0.33 -6.30
N LEU A 121 -13.43 -1.19 -5.61
CA LEU A 121 -12.32 -0.73 -4.78
C LEU A 121 -11.20 -0.15 -5.65
N PRO A 122 -10.57 0.96 -5.23
CA PRO A 122 -9.58 1.63 -6.05
C PRO A 122 -8.23 0.91 -6.04
N VAL A 123 -7.56 0.91 -7.20
CA VAL A 123 -6.16 0.55 -7.35
C VAL A 123 -5.44 1.65 -8.10
N ALA A 124 -4.41 2.22 -7.50
CA ALA A 124 -3.52 3.14 -8.18
C ALA A 124 -2.52 2.37 -9.05
N VAL A 125 -2.28 2.88 -10.25
CA VAL A 125 -1.31 2.35 -11.21
C VAL A 125 -0.39 3.49 -11.66
N CYS A 126 0.90 3.35 -11.36
CA CYS A 126 1.93 4.35 -11.66
C CYS A 126 2.94 3.72 -12.63
N PRO A 127 2.84 3.98 -13.93
CA PRO A 127 3.76 3.42 -14.91
C PRO A 127 5.20 3.88 -14.66
N GLY A 128 6.13 2.92 -14.59
CA GLY A 128 7.56 3.17 -14.62
C GLY A 128 8.11 2.90 -16.03
N ARG A 129 9.14 2.04 -16.14
CA ARG A 129 9.64 1.55 -17.42
C ARG A 129 8.77 0.40 -17.89
N ILE A 130 7.71 0.68 -18.66
CA ILE A 130 6.77 -0.32 -19.15
C ILE A 130 6.29 0.01 -20.55
N GLU A 131 6.26 -0.98 -21.43
CA GLU A 131 5.69 -0.87 -22.75
C GLU A 131 4.15 -0.87 -22.69
N ARG A 132 3.52 -0.22 -23.64
CA ARG A 132 2.06 0.01 -23.63
C ARG A 132 1.24 -1.28 -23.57
N ASP A 133 1.60 -2.28 -24.35
CA ASP A 133 0.91 -3.57 -24.39
C ASP A 133 1.04 -4.33 -23.05
N GLN A 134 2.19 -4.22 -22.39
CA GLN A 134 2.41 -4.80 -21.07
C GLN A 134 1.62 -4.07 -19.97
N LEU A 135 1.52 -2.76 -20.07
CA LEU A 135 0.66 -1.98 -19.17
C LEU A 135 -0.81 -2.37 -19.37
N GLU A 136 -1.27 -2.49 -20.62
CA GLU A 136 -2.65 -2.92 -20.95
C GLU A 136 -2.96 -4.32 -20.36
N ASN A 137 -1.98 -5.24 -20.33
CA ASN A 137 -2.14 -6.54 -19.67
C ASN A 137 -2.39 -6.40 -18.15
N VAL A 138 -1.65 -5.52 -17.48
CA VAL A 138 -1.85 -5.23 -16.04
C VAL A 138 -3.21 -4.58 -15.79
N LEU A 139 -3.59 -3.58 -16.59
CA LEU A 139 -4.90 -2.92 -16.49
C LEU A 139 -6.06 -3.91 -16.74
N SER A 140 -5.91 -4.80 -17.73
CA SER A 140 -6.89 -5.87 -18.00
C SER A 140 -7.05 -6.83 -16.82
N LEU A 141 -5.96 -7.17 -16.13
CA LEU A 141 -6.00 -8.00 -14.91
C LEU A 141 -6.85 -7.33 -13.83
N PHE A 142 -6.63 -6.04 -13.55
CA PHE A 142 -7.39 -5.28 -12.56
C PHE A 142 -8.85 -5.07 -12.97
N SER A 143 -9.11 -4.90 -14.27
CA SER A 143 -10.48 -4.82 -14.82
C SER A 143 -11.25 -6.13 -14.61
N LYS A 144 -10.61 -7.30 -14.80
CA LYS A 144 -11.22 -8.61 -14.51
C LYS A 144 -11.56 -8.77 -13.01
N MET A 145 -10.79 -8.15 -12.13
CA MET A 145 -11.10 -8.08 -10.70
C MET A 145 -12.20 -7.06 -10.36
N LYS A 146 -12.71 -6.32 -11.38
CA LYS A 146 -13.70 -5.24 -11.23
C LYS A 146 -13.21 -4.11 -10.32
N LEU A 147 -11.89 -3.86 -10.28
CA LEU A 147 -11.31 -2.75 -9.55
C LEU A 147 -11.54 -1.44 -10.32
N ARG A 148 -11.60 -0.33 -9.58
CA ARG A 148 -11.55 1.01 -10.14
C ARG A 148 -10.08 1.41 -10.29
N ILE A 149 -9.66 1.61 -11.54
CA ILE A 149 -8.26 1.88 -11.86
C ILE A 149 -8.02 3.38 -11.91
N GLU A 150 -7.07 3.86 -11.11
CA GLU A 150 -6.61 5.25 -11.11
C GLU A 150 -5.16 5.29 -11.62
N GLN A 151 -4.93 5.90 -12.79
CA GLN A 151 -3.59 6.06 -13.34
C GLN A 151 -3.02 7.41 -12.92
N LEU A 152 -1.87 7.39 -12.25
CA LEU A 152 -1.19 8.53 -11.65
C LEU A 152 0.32 8.44 -11.90
N THR A 153 1.02 9.55 -11.82
CA THR A 153 2.47 9.52 -11.61
C THR A 153 2.78 9.07 -10.18
N ALA A 154 4.02 8.65 -9.92
CA ALA A 154 4.44 8.26 -8.58
C ALA A 154 4.35 9.42 -7.59
N GLU A 155 4.69 10.62 -8.05
CA GLU A 155 4.65 11.87 -7.29
C GLU A 155 3.22 12.29 -6.94
N GLU A 156 2.30 12.27 -7.90
CA GLU A 156 0.86 12.55 -7.67
C GLU A 156 0.29 11.56 -6.65
N HIS A 157 0.57 10.25 -6.84
CA HIS A 157 0.14 9.23 -5.90
C HIS A 157 0.63 9.52 -4.48
N ASP A 158 1.93 9.74 -4.30
CA ASP A 158 2.52 9.90 -2.96
C ASP A 158 2.06 11.21 -2.30
N HIS A 159 1.83 12.27 -3.09
CA HIS A 159 1.25 13.50 -2.58
C HIS A 159 -0.19 13.27 -2.07
N GLU A 160 -1.07 12.65 -2.86
CA GLU A 160 -2.43 12.34 -2.44
C GLU A 160 -2.46 11.35 -1.27
N ALA A 161 -1.62 10.31 -1.31
CA ALA A 161 -1.52 9.32 -0.25
C ALA A 161 -1.06 9.92 1.08
N ALA A 162 -0.21 10.95 1.09
CA ALA A 162 0.21 11.63 2.31
C ALA A 162 -0.96 12.29 3.04
N TYR A 163 -1.85 12.97 2.27
CA TYR A 163 -3.00 13.69 2.81
C TYR A 163 -4.30 12.88 2.89
N SER A 164 -4.27 11.62 2.51
CA SER A 164 -5.35 10.66 2.71
C SER A 164 -4.92 9.54 3.65
N GLN A 165 -4.29 8.49 3.16
CA GLN A 165 -3.86 7.35 3.96
C GLN A 165 -2.82 7.73 5.02
N GLY A 166 -1.83 8.57 4.67
CA GLY A 166 -0.75 8.99 5.56
C GLY A 166 -1.24 9.72 6.81
N ILE A 167 -2.14 10.69 6.62
CA ILE A 167 -2.75 11.45 7.72
C ILE A 167 -3.69 10.56 8.54
N THR A 168 -4.49 9.69 7.89
CA THR A 168 -5.40 8.77 8.58
C THR A 168 -4.64 7.84 9.51
N HIS A 169 -3.56 7.22 9.04
CA HIS A 169 -2.72 6.37 9.87
C HIS A 169 -2.02 7.14 10.99
N PHE A 170 -1.58 8.37 10.72
CA PHE A 170 -0.94 9.20 11.75
C PHE A 170 -1.92 9.58 12.84
N ILE A 171 -3.12 10.07 12.49
CA ILE A 171 -4.18 10.43 13.44
C ILE A 171 -4.64 9.20 14.23
N GLY A 172 -4.94 8.08 13.57
CA GLY A 172 -5.42 6.88 14.25
C GLY A 172 -4.42 6.37 15.28
N ARG A 173 -3.10 6.39 14.96
CA ARG A 173 -2.04 6.03 15.91
C ARG A 173 -1.89 7.07 17.04
N THR A 174 -2.13 8.33 16.77
CA THR A 174 -2.13 9.39 17.79
C THR A 174 -3.31 9.23 18.75
N LEU A 175 -4.50 8.91 18.23
CA LEU A 175 -5.68 8.64 19.06
C LEU A 175 -5.50 7.40 19.96
N ASP A 176 -4.77 6.39 19.50
CA ASP A 176 -4.43 5.21 20.34
C ASP A 176 -3.59 5.60 21.56
N LEU A 177 -2.74 6.62 21.46
CA LEU A 177 -1.98 7.14 22.61
C LEU A 177 -2.89 7.74 23.68
N LEU A 178 -4.06 8.27 23.32
CA LEU A 178 -5.07 8.78 24.25
C LEU A 178 -5.82 7.67 25.00
N LYS A 179 -5.65 6.40 24.56
CA LYS A 179 -6.33 5.25 25.17
C LYS A 179 -7.85 5.38 25.19
N LEU A 180 -8.41 5.93 24.10
CA LEU A 180 -9.86 6.11 23.93
C LEU A 180 -10.59 4.77 24.06
N LYS A 181 -11.79 4.82 24.64
CA LYS A 181 -12.63 3.64 24.88
C LYS A 181 -14.07 3.91 24.44
N PRO A 182 -14.84 2.85 24.08
CA PRO A 182 -16.26 2.99 23.83
C PRO A 182 -16.97 3.70 24.99
N SER A 183 -17.90 4.60 24.65
CA SER A 183 -18.65 5.38 25.64
C SER A 183 -20.16 5.07 25.54
N ARG A 184 -20.88 5.14 26.66
CA ARG A 184 -22.34 4.98 26.69
C ARG A 184 -23.08 6.14 26.05
N ILE A 185 -22.38 7.25 25.82
CA ILE A 185 -22.92 8.45 25.19
C ILE A 185 -22.16 8.80 23.90
N SER A 186 -21.65 7.77 23.20
CA SER A 186 -20.98 7.95 21.92
C SER A 186 -21.86 8.65 20.91
N THR A 187 -21.26 9.59 20.17
CA THR A 187 -21.82 10.07 18.91
C THR A 187 -21.31 9.20 17.76
N THR A 188 -21.99 9.21 16.61
CA THR A 188 -21.50 8.50 15.39
C THR A 188 -20.09 8.93 15.04
N GLY A 189 -19.77 10.23 15.07
CA GLY A 189 -18.40 10.70 14.78
C GLY A 189 -17.35 10.19 15.77
N TYR A 190 -17.72 9.94 17.04
CA TYR A 190 -16.80 9.31 17.98
C TYR A 190 -16.58 7.81 17.67
N GLU A 191 -17.63 7.12 17.26
CA GLU A 191 -17.55 5.72 16.82
C GLU A 191 -16.67 5.60 15.57
N ASP A 192 -16.81 6.49 14.58
CA ASP A 192 -15.95 6.56 13.40
C ASP A 192 -14.47 6.78 13.77
N LEU A 193 -14.18 7.61 14.78
CA LEU A 193 -12.80 7.79 15.29
C LEU A 193 -12.23 6.51 15.92
N LEU A 194 -13.05 5.76 16.67
CA LEU A 194 -12.64 4.47 17.22
C LEU A 194 -12.38 3.44 16.11
N ASP A 195 -13.20 3.44 15.06
CA ASP A 195 -13.02 2.56 13.90
C ASP A 195 -11.73 2.90 13.12
N ILE A 196 -11.43 4.19 12.90
CA ILE A 196 -10.17 4.63 12.29
C ILE A 196 -8.97 4.19 13.15
N MET A 197 -9.05 4.39 14.47
CA MET A 197 -8.01 3.95 15.40
C MET A 197 -7.79 2.45 15.32
N GLN A 198 -8.87 1.65 15.39
CA GLN A 198 -8.80 0.20 15.30
C GLN A 198 -8.22 -0.25 13.95
N GLN A 199 -8.71 0.26 12.83
CA GLN A 199 -8.24 -0.10 11.49
C GLN A 199 -6.75 0.16 11.33
N THR A 200 -6.28 1.34 11.72
CA THR A 200 -4.88 1.74 11.56
C THR A 200 -3.94 1.03 12.53
N CYS A 201 -4.41 0.68 13.73
CA CYS A 201 -3.63 -0.05 14.73
C CYS A 201 -3.61 -1.57 14.52
N ASN A 202 -4.52 -2.13 13.72
CA ASN A 202 -4.47 -3.53 13.29
C ASN A 202 -3.33 -3.81 12.31
N ASP A 203 -2.86 -2.78 11.61
CA ASP A 203 -1.70 -2.90 10.73
C ASP A 203 -0.39 -2.96 11.52
N GLN A 204 0.59 -3.69 10.98
CA GLN A 204 1.90 -3.81 11.60
C GLN A 204 2.54 -2.42 11.76
N TRP A 205 3.23 -2.21 12.88
CA TRP A 205 3.97 -0.97 13.15
C TRP A 205 4.95 -0.60 12.04
N GLN A 206 5.59 -1.61 11.43
CA GLN A 206 6.52 -1.41 10.33
C GLN A 206 5.86 -0.76 9.10
N LEU A 207 4.60 -1.14 8.77
CA LEU A 207 3.87 -0.51 7.68
C LEU A 207 3.64 0.99 7.94
N PHE A 208 3.26 1.34 9.16
CA PHE A 208 3.11 2.75 9.55
C PHE A 208 4.43 3.52 9.42
N VAL A 209 5.52 2.96 9.97
CA VAL A 209 6.84 3.59 9.89
C VAL A 209 7.28 3.78 8.43
N ASP A 210 7.14 2.74 7.63
CA ASP A 210 7.53 2.77 6.22
C ASP A 210 6.71 3.80 5.43
N LEU A 211 5.38 3.84 5.62
CA LEU A 211 4.49 4.83 5.00
C LEU A 211 4.92 6.26 5.36
N GLN A 212 5.23 6.51 6.64
CA GLN A 212 5.62 7.83 7.13
C GLN A 212 7.06 8.24 6.76
N LYS A 213 7.95 7.28 6.49
CA LYS A 213 9.35 7.51 6.21
C LYS A 213 9.66 7.60 4.71
N PHE A 214 9.03 6.73 3.91
CA PHE A 214 9.36 6.59 2.49
C PHE A 214 8.44 7.38 1.55
N ASN A 215 7.34 7.95 2.05
CA ASN A 215 6.57 8.92 1.29
C ASN A 215 7.21 10.32 1.49
N PRO A 216 7.66 10.99 0.41
CA PRO A 216 8.38 12.27 0.53
C PRO A 216 7.52 13.43 1.04
N TYR A 217 6.20 13.31 1.04
CA TYR A 217 5.26 14.38 1.42
C TYR A 217 4.72 14.25 2.85
N THR A 218 4.92 13.14 3.52
CA THR A 218 4.35 12.91 4.88
C THR A 218 5.01 13.76 5.96
N GLU A 219 6.27 14.16 5.80
CA GLU A 219 6.91 15.08 6.76
C GLU A 219 6.23 16.45 6.75
N GLU A 220 5.97 16.99 5.55
CA GLU A 220 5.25 18.26 5.40
C GLU A 220 3.81 18.16 5.93
N MET A 221 3.12 17.06 5.60
CA MET A 221 1.77 16.79 6.11
C MET A 221 1.73 16.82 7.64
N ARG A 222 2.68 16.14 8.33
CA ARG A 222 2.74 16.14 9.79
C ARG A 222 3.01 17.54 10.36
N LYS A 223 3.92 18.31 9.75
CA LYS A 223 4.19 19.70 10.15
C LYS A 223 2.93 20.56 10.04
N LYS A 224 2.20 20.47 8.92
CA LYS A 224 0.93 21.19 8.72
C LYS A 224 -0.14 20.79 9.75
N LEU A 225 -0.29 19.48 10.00
CA LEU A 225 -1.21 18.97 11.01
C LEU A 225 -0.88 19.52 12.40
N HIS A 226 0.39 19.50 12.79
CA HIS A 226 0.85 20.05 14.07
C HIS A 226 0.53 21.54 14.19
N SER A 227 0.88 22.34 13.20
CA SER A 227 0.57 23.79 13.18
C SER A 227 -0.94 24.07 13.22
N SER A 228 -1.75 23.25 12.56
CA SER A 228 -3.22 23.39 12.61
C SER A 228 -3.78 23.09 14.01
N ILE A 229 -3.19 22.14 14.72
CA ILE A 229 -3.56 21.85 16.13
C ILE A 229 -3.18 23.03 17.03
N GLU A 230 -1.96 23.56 16.89
CA GLU A 230 -1.51 24.72 17.65
C GLU A 230 -2.40 25.96 17.39
N GLU A 231 -2.73 26.23 16.12
CA GLU A 231 -3.64 27.34 15.77
C GLU A 231 -5.01 27.18 16.42
N MET A 232 -5.55 25.95 16.48
CA MET A 232 -6.84 25.70 17.12
C MET A 232 -6.79 25.93 18.63
N LEU A 233 -5.70 25.55 19.31
CA LEU A 233 -5.50 25.81 20.73
C LEU A 233 -5.44 27.31 20.99
N LEU A 234 -4.65 28.07 20.22
CA LEU A 234 -4.57 29.53 20.34
C LEU A 234 -5.93 30.23 20.13
N LYS A 235 -6.74 29.75 19.19
CA LYS A 235 -8.10 30.27 18.99
C LYS A 235 -9.00 30.06 20.21
N LEU A 236 -8.92 28.91 20.86
CA LEU A 236 -9.69 28.61 22.07
C LEU A 236 -9.23 29.51 23.24
N ASP A 237 -7.93 29.61 23.47
CA ASP A 237 -7.35 30.48 24.50
C ASP A 237 -7.75 31.96 24.33
N SER A 238 -7.87 32.41 23.08
CA SER A 238 -8.32 33.81 22.79
C SER A 238 -9.77 34.05 23.12
N ILE A 239 -10.64 33.04 23.10
CA ILE A 239 -12.06 33.16 23.49
C ILE A 239 -12.22 33.29 25.00
N ASP A 240 -11.45 32.51 25.76
CA ASP A 240 -11.49 32.55 27.25
C ASP A 240 -11.04 33.90 27.79
N SER A 241 -10.15 34.64 27.09
CA SER A 241 -9.70 35.98 27.47
C SER A 241 -10.75 37.06 27.23
N ILE A 242 -11.81 36.82 26.45
CA ILE A 242 -12.90 37.76 26.18
C ILE A 242 -14.06 37.66 27.24
N GLY A 243 -14.13 36.53 27.96
CA GLY A 243 -15.17 36.25 28.94
C GLY A 243 -14.88 36.79 30.38
N GLU A 244 -13.71 37.34 30.63
CA GLU A 244 -13.29 37.85 31.95
C GLU A 244 -13.33 39.41 32.09
N ASN A 245 -13.99 40.10 31.16
CA ASN A 245 -14.19 41.57 31.23
C ASN A 245 -15.67 41.97 31.53
#